data_796804e0d8b39af03b4bfacca9105885
#
_entry.id   796804e0d8b39af03b4bfacca9105885
#
_cell.length_a   1.000
_cell.length_b   1.000
_cell.length_c   1.000
_cell.angle_alpha   90.00
_cell.angle_beta   90.00
_cell.angle_gamma   90.00
#
_symmetry.space_group_name_H-M   'P 1'
#
loop_
_entity.id
_entity.type
_entity.pdbx_description
1 polymer ?
#
loop_
_entity_poly.entity_id
_entity_poly.type
_entity_poly.pdbx_seq_one_letter_code
_entity_poly.pdbx_strand_id
1 'polypeptide(L)'
;LYPEIYCPLSAVTSGIQDVRRVTNPAEETDTHPIVFIDEIHRFNKAQQDALLPHVESGRILLIGATTENPSFSVIAPLLSRMRVVVLLSLAPEEIGQILRRAMGDALIQSLGKSMADECLDAIARAADGDARAALNLLEFILTKVEKGHIEREDLAGLLDRPLYHDRMGDYHYDL
;
A
#
# COMPACT_ATOMS: atom_id res chain seq x y z
N LEU A 1 -5.02 -14.00 -12.15
CA LEU A 1 -4.78 -12.63 -12.58
C LEU A 1 -4.08 -12.67 -13.92
N TYR A 2 -4.56 -11.95 -14.89
CA TYR A 2 -4.02 -11.90 -16.25
C TYR A 2 -2.96 -10.78 -16.27
N PRO A 3 -1.65 -11.08 -16.20
CA PRO A 3 -0.60 -10.08 -16.07
C PRO A 3 -0.53 -9.12 -17.28
N GLU A 4 -1.00 -9.56 -18.43
CA GLU A 4 -1.03 -8.79 -19.67
C GLU A 4 -2.12 -7.69 -19.67
N ILE A 5 -3.05 -7.73 -18.71
CA ILE A 5 -4.21 -6.83 -18.62
C ILE A 5 -4.10 -5.89 -17.41
N TYR A 6 -3.13 -6.09 -16.52
CA TYR A 6 -2.96 -5.25 -15.33
C TYR A 6 -1.86 -4.20 -15.54
N CYS A 7 -2.26 -2.93 -15.45
CA CYS A 7 -1.40 -1.77 -15.70
C CYS A 7 -1.37 -0.88 -14.44
N PRO A 8 -0.38 -1.07 -13.56
CA PRO A 8 -0.21 -0.19 -12.40
C PRO A 8 0.43 1.13 -12.81
N LEU A 9 -0.13 2.23 -12.32
CA LEU A 9 0.40 3.59 -12.42
C LEU A 9 0.46 4.20 -11.02
N SER A 10 1.46 5.04 -10.78
CA SER A 10 1.48 5.88 -9.58
C SER A 10 1.29 7.32 -9.99
N ALA A 11 0.28 7.99 -9.46
CA ALA A 11 0.02 9.39 -9.79
C ALA A 11 1.13 10.35 -9.31
N VAL A 12 2.04 9.87 -8.45
CA VAL A 12 3.23 10.62 -8.00
C VAL A 12 4.28 10.70 -9.11
N THR A 13 4.48 9.60 -9.88
CA THR A 13 5.54 9.47 -10.87
C THR A 13 5.05 9.44 -12.32
N SER A 14 3.76 9.16 -12.54
CA SER A 14 3.18 9.00 -13.86
C SER A 14 2.55 10.30 -14.38
N GLY A 15 2.73 10.54 -15.67
CA GLY A 15 2.14 11.68 -16.38
C GLY A 15 1.03 11.28 -17.35
N ILE A 16 0.48 12.27 -18.06
CA ILE A 16 -0.58 12.06 -19.06
C ILE A 16 -0.13 11.13 -20.20
N GLN A 17 1.18 11.10 -20.49
CA GLN A 17 1.74 10.21 -21.51
C GLN A 17 1.67 8.75 -21.07
N ASP A 18 1.87 8.47 -19.79
CA ASP A 18 1.79 7.12 -19.26
C ASP A 18 0.34 6.62 -19.25
N VAL A 19 -0.61 7.50 -18.91
CA VAL A 19 -2.04 7.23 -19.06
C VAL A 19 -2.36 6.84 -20.51
N ARG A 20 -1.94 7.65 -21.49
CA ARG A 20 -2.17 7.39 -22.92
C ARG A 20 -1.50 6.09 -23.39
N ARG A 21 -0.29 5.78 -22.89
CA ARG A 21 0.41 4.54 -23.25
C ARG A 21 -0.38 3.30 -22.86
N VAL A 22 -1.10 3.37 -21.74
CA VAL A 22 -1.91 2.25 -21.23
C VAL A 22 -3.28 2.19 -21.90
N THR A 23 -3.85 3.33 -22.27
CA THR A 23 -5.20 3.40 -22.85
C THR A 23 -5.22 3.23 -24.36
N ASN A 24 -4.19 3.67 -25.10
CA ASN A 24 -4.14 3.55 -26.56
C ASN A 24 -4.14 2.10 -27.07
N PRO A 25 -3.39 1.14 -26.50
CA PRO A 25 -3.47 -0.24 -26.93
C PRO A 25 -4.86 -0.87 -26.79
N ALA A 26 -5.63 -0.43 -25.80
CA ALA A 26 -7.01 -0.87 -25.61
C ALA A 26 -7.96 -0.38 -26.71
N GLU A 27 -7.56 0.63 -27.50
CA GLU A 27 -8.32 1.11 -28.66
C GLU A 27 -8.11 0.24 -29.89
N GLU A 28 -6.96 -0.43 -29.99
CA GLU A 28 -6.56 -1.25 -31.16
C GLU A 28 -6.88 -2.73 -30.95
N THR A 29 -7.10 -3.15 -29.71
CA THR A 29 -7.35 -4.55 -29.34
C THR A 29 -8.69 -4.67 -28.61
N ASP A 30 -9.33 -5.84 -28.69
CA ASP A 30 -10.56 -6.15 -27.92
C ASP A 30 -10.23 -6.54 -26.45
N THR A 31 -9.19 -5.92 -25.89
CA THR A 31 -8.77 -6.15 -24.50
C THR A 31 -9.25 -5.02 -23.61
N HIS A 32 -9.63 -5.38 -22.38
CA HIS A 32 -10.08 -4.42 -21.36
C HIS A 32 -9.09 -4.42 -20.18
N PRO A 33 -7.96 -3.66 -20.27
CA PRO A 33 -6.97 -3.64 -19.22
C PRO A 33 -7.53 -3.06 -17.91
N ILE A 34 -7.04 -3.61 -16.81
CA ILE A 34 -7.27 -3.06 -15.47
C ILE A 34 -6.19 -2.01 -15.22
N VAL A 35 -6.58 -0.76 -15.18
CA VAL A 35 -5.68 0.37 -14.87
C VAL A 35 -5.82 0.68 -13.39
N PHE A 36 -4.78 0.39 -12.63
CA PHE A 36 -4.70 0.72 -11.21
C PHE A 36 -3.89 2.01 -11.04
N ILE A 37 -4.47 3.02 -10.41
CA ILE A 37 -3.80 4.31 -10.14
C ILE A 37 -3.70 4.48 -8.63
N ASP A 38 -2.46 4.38 -8.13
CA ASP A 38 -2.16 4.71 -6.75
C ASP A 38 -2.07 6.22 -6.55
N GLU A 39 -2.60 6.72 -5.43
CA GLU A 39 -2.66 8.13 -5.07
C GLU A 39 -3.34 9.00 -6.16
N ILE A 40 -4.49 8.54 -6.69
CA ILE A 40 -5.18 9.19 -7.81
C ILE A 40 -5.48 10.69 -7.56
N HIS A 41 -5.56 11.13 -6.31
CA HIS A 41 -5.73 12.53 -5.92
C HIS A 41 -4.57 13.43 -6.36
N ARG A 42 -3.38 12.85 -6.63
CA ARG A 42 -2.22 13.57 -7.17
C ARG A 42 -2.35 13.91 -8.65
N PHE A 43 -3.23 13.25 -9.37
CA PHE A 43 -3.53 13.63 -10.75
C PHE A 43 -4.30 14.94 -10.78
N ASN A 44 -3.83 15.89 -11.59
CA ASN A 44 -4.57 17.11 -11.85
C ASN A 44 -5.84 16.83 -12.69
N LYS A 45 -6.71 17.82 -12.77
CA LYS A 45 -8.00 17.71 -13.47
C LYS A 45 -7.84 17.21 -14.91
N ALA A 46 -6.87 17.74 -15.66
CA ALA A 46 -6.66 17.35 -17.05
C ALA A 46 -6.19 15.88 -17.21
N GLN A 47 -5.42 15.37 -16.24
CA GLN A 47 -5.01 13.97 -16.23
C GLN A 47 -6.19 13.04 -15.90
N GLN A 48 -7.05 13.45 -14.98
CA GLN A 48 -8.27 12.71 -14.65
C GLN A 48 -9.29 12.77 -15.81
N ASP A 49 -9.46 13.92 -16.46
CA ASP A 49 -10.32 14.09 -17.62
C ASP A 49 -9.86 13.18 -18.79
N ALA A 50 -8.56 12.94 -18.94
CA ALA A 50 -8.02 12.06 -19.98
C ALA A 50 -8.42 10.57 -19.80
N LEU A 51 -8.76 10.15 -18.60
CA LEU A 51 -9.25 8.80 -18.31
C LEU A 51 -10.73 8.61 -18.68
N LEU A 52 -11.48 9.70 -18.66
CA LEU A 52 -12.94 9.68 -18.76
C LEU A 52 -13.48 8.97 -20.02
N PRO A 53 -12.99 9.26 -21.25
CA PRO A 53 -13.49 8.61 -22.47
C PRO A 53 -13.28 7.08 -22.43
N HIS A 54 -12.20 6.61 -21.84
CA HIS A 54 -11.86 5.19 -21.78
C HIS A 54 -12.69 4.44 -20.74
N VAL A 55 -13.00 5.10 -19.60
CA VAL A 55 -13.91 4.57 -18.59
C VAL A 55 -15.35 4.54 -19.12
N GLU A 56 -15.80 5.62 -19.79
CA GLU A 56 -17.16 5.71 -20.37
C GLU A 56 -17.43 4.66 -21.45
N SER A 57 -16.43 4.42 -22.30
CA SER A 57 -16.54 3.42 -23.36
C SER A 57 -16.36 1.98 -22.86
N GLY A 58 -16.03 1.78 -21.56
CA GLY A 58 -15.73 0.47 -21.00
C GLY A 58 -14.43 -0.16 -21.50
N ARG A 59 -13.59 0.58 -22.21
CA ARG A 59 -12.30 0.11 -22.73
C ARG A 59 -11.28 -0.21 -21.65
N ILE A 60 -11.39 0.43 -20.50
CA ILE A 60 -10.56 0.15 -19.32
C ILE A 60 -11.45 -0.08 -18.10
N LEU A 61 -10.99 -0.93 -17.18
CA LEU A 61 -11.48 -1.00 -15.82
C LEU A 61 -10.54 -0.16 -14.95
N LEU A 62 -11.03 0.97 -14.44
CA LEU A 62 -10.24 1.86 -13.60
C LEU A 62 -10.40 1.53 -12.13
N ILE A 63 -9.29 1.37 -11.42
CA ILE A 63 -9.21 1.26 -9.96
C ILE A 63 -8.31 2.40 -9.47
N GLY A 64 -8.88 3.35 -8.75
CA GLY A 64 -8.13 4.44 -8.10
C GLY A 64 -8.01 4.20 -6.60
N ALA A 65 -6.80 4.30 -6.06
CA ALA A 65 -6.57 4.32 -4.62
C ALA A 65 -6.26 5.76 -4.18
N THR A 66 -6.75 6.14 -3.01
CA THR A 66 -6.50 7.47 -2.43
C THR A 66 -6.64 7.42 -0.91
N THR A 67 -5.81 8.20 -0.22
CA THR A 67 -5.93 8.47 1.22
C THR A 67 -6.86 9.65 1.52
N GLU A 68 -7.28 10.41 0.48
CA GLU A 68 -8.17 11.55 0.63
C GLU A 68 -9.63 11.17 0.38
N ASN A 69 -10.56 12.02 0.82
CA ASN A 69 -11.96 11.85 0.48
C ASN A 69 -12.16 12.03 -1.05
N PRO A 70 -12.60 10.98 -1.76
CA PRO A 70 -12.70 11.02 -3.22
C PRO A 70 -13.67 12.09 -3.74
N SER A 71 -14.64 12.53 -2.94
CA SER A 71 -15.58 13.59 -3.33
C SER A 71 -14.91 14.95 -3.53
N PHE A 72 -13.72 15.16 -2.97
CA PHE A 72 -12.95 16.41 -3.11
C PHE A 72 -11.75 16.27 -4.05
N SER A 73 -11.24 15.05 -4.20
CA SER A 73 -9.99 14.80 -4.92
C SER A 73 -10.16 14.15 -6.29
N VAL A 74 -11.34 13.57 -6.57
CA VAL A 74 -11.66 12.98 -7.87
C VAL A 74 -12.73 13.84 -8.55
N ILE A 75 -12.56 14.13 -9.84
CA ILE A 75 -13.53 14.92 -10.59
C ILE A 75 -14.91 14.24 -10.62
N ALA A 76 -15.96 15.02 -10.48
CA ALA A 76 -17.33 14.52 -10.39
C ALA A 76 -17.76 13.62 -11.59
N PRO A 77 -17.40 13.92 -12.86
CA PRO A 77 -17.72 13.03 -13.98
C PRO A 77 -17.08 11.65 -13.86
N LEU A 78 -15.84 11.57 -13.36
CA LEU A 78 -15.15 10.30 -13.16
C LEU A 78 -15.76 9.52 -11.97
N LEU A 79 -15.95 10.23 -10.84
CA LEU A 79 -16.50 9.66 -9.62
C LEU A 79 -17.92 9.08 -9.83
N SER A 80 -18.75 9.72 -10.66
CA SER A 80 -20.11 9.24 -10.97
C SER A 80 -20.14 7.89 -11.70
N ARG A 81 -19.02 7.47 -12.28
CA ARG A 81 -18.84 6.19 -13.01
C ARG A 81 -18.08 5.17 -12.21
N MET A 82 -17.68 5.50 -10.99
CA MET A 82 -16.92 4.62 -10.10
C MET A 82 -17.75 4.23 -8.88
N ARG A 83 -17.36 3.13 -8.27
CA ARG A 83 -17.88 2.71 -6.98
C ARG A 83 -16.85 2.99 -5.90
N VAL A 84 -17.22 3.75 -4.89
CA VAL A 84 -16.35 4.00 -3.74
C VAL A 84 -16.40 2.81 -2.80
N VAL A 85 -15.22 2.29 -2.45
CA VAL A 85 -15.03 1.25 -1.44
C VAL A 85 -14.11 1.82 -0.37
N VAL A 86 -14.60 1.85 0.86
CA VAL A 86 -13.81 2.33 2.00
C VAL A 86 -13.06 1.14 2.60
N LEU A 87 -11.73 1.24 2.69
CA LEU A 87 -10.89 0.29 3.41
C LEU A 87 -10.72 0.77 4.86
N LEU A 88 -10.93 -0.12 5.79
CA LEU A 88 -10.73 0.16 7.21
C LEU A 88 -9.30 -0.19 7.64
N SER A 89 -8.83 0.47 8.70
CA SER A 89 -7.59 0.07 9.37
C SER A 89 -7.68 -1.38 9.83
N LEU A 90 -6.56 -2.08 9.79
CA LEU A 90 -6.49 -3.48 10.22
C LEU A 90 -6.60 -3.59 11.73
N ALA A 91 -7.29 -4.63 12.21
CA ALA A 91 -7.29 -4.97 13.62
C ALA A 91 -5.92 -5.52 14.06
N PRO A 92 -5.54 -5.38 15.35
CA PRO A 92 -4.27 -5.93 15.86
C PRO A 92 -4.10 -7.43 15.57
N GLU A 93 -5.17 -8.20 15.59
CA GLU A 93 -5.19 -9.63 15.30
C GLU A 93 -4.83 -9.92 13.83
N GLU A 94 -5.31 -9.08 12.91
CA GLU A 94 -5.01 -9.19 11.46
C GLU A 94 -3.55 -8.82 11.20
N ILE A 95 -3.05 -7.77 11.83
CA ILE A 95 -1.62 -7.41 11.78
C ILE A 95 -0.76 -8.53 12.38
N GLY A 96 -1.16 -9.11 13.49
CA GLY A 96 -0.48 -10.26 14.11
C GLY A 96 -0.36 -11.44 13.14
N GLN A 97 -1.39 -11.72 12.33
CA GLN A 97 -1.32 -12.77 11.29
C GLN A 97 -0.32 -12.41 10.20
N ILE A 98 -0.26 -11.14 9.77
CA ILE A 98 0.72 -10.66 8.77
C ILE A 98 2.13 -10.84 9.30
N LEU A 99 2.40 -10.46 10.56
CA LEU A 99 3.70 -10.60 11.20
C LEU A 99 4.13 -12.07 11.34
N ARG A 100 3.21 -12.95 11.76
CA ARG A 100 3.49 -14.40 11.84
C ARG A 100 3.83 -14.98 10.46
N ARG A 101 3.11 -14.56 9.42
CA ARG A 101 3.41 -14.95 8.05
C ARG A 101 4.78 -14.45 7.60
N ALA A 102 5.12 -13.20 7.92
CA ALA A 102 6.44 -12.64 7.62
C ALA A 102 7.56 -13.39 8.34
N MET A 103 7.38 -13.75 9.62
CA MET A 103 8.34 -14.58 10.35
C MET A 103 8.56 -15.97 9.72
N GLY A 104 7.58 -16.49 8.96
CA GLY A 104 7.69 -17.73 8.19
C GLY A 104 8.37 -17.57 6.83
N ASP A 105 8.71 -16.36 6.39
CA ASP A 105 9.39 -16.11 5.12
C ASP A 105 10.81 -16.67 5.12
N ALA A 106 11.23 -17.24 4.00
CA ALA A 106 12.53 -17.90 3.85
C ALA A 106 13.72 -16.97 4.15
N LEU A 107 13.61 -15.67 3.81
CA LEU A 107 14.65 -14.68 4.10
C LEU A 107 14.79 -14.46 5.61
N ILE A 108 13.68 -14.27 6.33
CA ILE A 108 13.70 -14.09 7.79
C ILE A 108 14.18 -15.37 8.48
N GLN A 109 13.72 -16.52 8.04
CA GLN A 109 14.18 -17.82 8.57
C GLN A 109 15.69 -18.01 8.38
N SER A 110 16.27 -17.53 7.28
CA SER A 110 17.72 -17.60 7.03
C SER A 110 18.56 -16.77 8.01
N LEU A 111 17.96 -15.80 8.70
CA LEU A 111 18.62 -15.02 9.76
C LEU A 111 18.83 -15.86 11.05
N GLY A 112 18.22 -17.04 11.16
CA GLY A 112 18.27 -17.87 12.35
C GLY A 112 17.62 -17.25 13.58
N LYS A 113 16.67 -16.32 13.37
CA LYS A 113 15.97 -15.59 14.43
C LYS A 113 14.56 -16.11 14.62
N SER A 114 14.13 -16.13 15.86
CA SER A 114 12.74 -16.41 16.25
C SER A 114 12.24 -15.33 17.22
N MET A 115 10.94 -15.21 17.34
CA MET A 115 10.31 -14.21 18.19
C MET A 115 9.12 -14.83 18.91
N ALA A 116 8.97 -14.53 20.20
CA ALA A 116 7.81 -14.94 20.97
C ALA A 116 6.53 -14.31 20.44
N ASP A 117 5.41 -15.02 20.48
CA ASP A 117 4.11 -14.53 20.00
C ASP A 117 3.67 -13.22 20.68
N GLU A 118 4.00 -13.07 21.97
CA GLU A 118 3.73 -11.86 22.73
C GLU A 118 4.43 -10.62 22.15
N CYS A 119 5.60 -10.81 21.55
CA CYS A 119 6.33 -9.73 20.84
C CYS A 119 5.61 -9.33 19.57
N LEU A 120 5.15 -10.29 18.77
CA LEU A 120 4.37 -10.01 17.56
C LEU A 120 3.07 -9.29 17.89
N ASP A 121 2.40 -9.68 18.96
CA ASP A 121 1.18 -9.00 19.43
C ASP A 121 1.48 -7.57 19.97
N ALA A 122 2.65 -7.34 20.55
CA ALA A 122 3.06 -6.00 20.97
C ALA A 122 3.35 -5.10 19.78
N ILE A 123 4.05 -5.61 18.76
CA ILE A 123 4.30 -4.90 17.49
C ILE A 123 2.97 -4.57 16.80
N ALA A 124 2.05 -5.55 16.74
CA ALA A 124 0.74 -5.36 16.10
C ALA A 124 -0.06 -4.23 16.75
N ARG A 125 -0.04 -4.12 18.07
CA ARG A 125 -0.69 -3.03 18.80
C ARG A 125 0.01 -1.68 18.58
N ALA A 126 1.34 -1.67 18.54
CA ALA A 126 2.11 -0.45 18.32
C ALA A 126 1.95 0.12 16.90
N ALA A 127 1.62 -0.72 15.93
CA ALA A 127 1.44 -0.33 14.53
C ALA A 127 0.09 0.38 14.22
N ASP A 128 -0.82 0.44 15.18
CA ASP A 128 -2.09 1.21 15.11
C ASP A 128 -2.86 1.02 13.77
N GLY A 129 -2.99 -0.22 13.31
CA GLY A 129 -3.75 -0.56 12.10
C GLY A 129 -2.98 -0.48 10.78
N ASP A 130 -1.70 -0.12 10.81
CA ASP A 130 -0.83 -0.02 9.62
C ASP A 130 0.10 -1.23 9.51
N ALA A 131 -0.17 -2.09 8.51
CA ALA A 131 0.65 -3.28 8.26
C ALA A 131 2.08 -2.94 7.80
N ARG A 132 2.29 -1.83 7.07
CA ARG A 132 3.61 -1.41 6.62
C ARG A 132 4.45 -0.97 7.82
N ALA A 133 3.87 -0.17 8.71
CA ALA A 133 4.50 0.23 9.96
C ALA A 133 4.87 -0.99 10.82
N ALA A 134 3.98 -1.99 10.91
CA ALA A 134 4.22 -3.23 11.63
C ALA A 134 5.41 -4.02 11.05
N LEU A 135 5.47 -4.17 9.73
CA LEU A 135 6.55 -4.90 9.06
C LEU A 135 7.90 -4.17 9.18
N ASN A 136 7.90 -2.84 9.05
CA ASN A 136 9.10 -2.03 9.23
C ASN A 136 9.62 -2.14 10.68
N LEU A 137 8.72 -2.13 11.67
CA LEU A 137 9.07 -2.31 13.06
C LEU A 137 9.63 -3.72 13.34
N LEU A 138 9.04 -4.74 12.73
CA LEU A 138 9.55 -6.11 12.80
C LEU A 138 10.98 -6.19 12.23
N GLU A 139 11.21 -5.66 11.03
CA GLU A 139 12.52 -5.63 10.39
C GLU A 139 13.55 -4.89 11.25
N PHE A 140 13.19 -3.74 11.81
CA PHE A 140 14.02 -2.97 12.70
C PHE A 140 14.43 -3.78 13.94
N ILE A 141 13.48 -4.46 14.61
CA ILE A 141 13.74 -5.28 15.78
C ILE A 141 14.66 -6.45 15.43
N LEU A 142 14.36 -7.16 14.33
CA LEU A 142 15.18 -8.26 13.85
C LEU A 142 16.62 -7.83 13.53
N THR A 143 16.83 -6.61 13.11
CA THR A 143 18.15 -6.06 12.81
C THR A 143 18.90 -5.62 14.07
N LYS A 144 18.21 -5.02 15.03
CA LYS A 144 18.83 -4.43 16.24
C LYS A 144 19.11 -5.45 17.35
N VAL A 145 18.27 -6.47 17.50
CA VAL A 145 18.44 -7.48 18.53
C VAL A 145 19.37 -8.59 18.03
N GLU A 146 20.53 -8.75 18.65
CA GLU A 146 21.54 -9.76 18.23
C GLU A 146 21.18 -11.19 18.64
N LYS A 147 20.28 -11.36 19.63
CA LYS A 147 19.86 -12.69 20.11
C LYS A 147 19.15 -13.49 19.03
N GLY A 148 19.33 -14.81 19.05
CA GLY A 148 18.63 -15.74 18.15
C GLY A 148 17.13 -15.89 18.48
N HIS A 149 16.75 -15.74 19.77
CA HIS A 149 15.36 -15.72 20.23
C HIS A 149 15.05 -14.40 20.91
N ILE A 150 14.00 -13.72 20.45
CA ILE A 150 13.60 -12.38 20.89
C ILE A 150 12.39 -12.52 21.81
N GLU A 151 12.55 -12.02 23.02
CA GLU A 151 11.52 -12.01 24.08
C GLU A 151 11.01 -10.57 24.31
N ARG A 152 9.95 -10.46 25.12
CA ARG A 152 9.27 -9.17 25.34
C ARG A 152 10.19 -8.11 25.98
N GLU A 153 11.11 -8.52 26.83
CA GLU A 153 12.09 -7.64 27.48
C GLU A 153 13.03 -6.97 26.47
N ASP A 154 13.33 -7.65 25.36
CA ASP A 154 14.20 -7.16 24.31
C ASP A 154 13.54 -6.03 23.50
N LEU A 155 12.21 -5.87 23.59
CA LEU A 155 11.45 -4.81 22.95
C LEU A 155 11.43 -3.50 23.74
N ALA A 156 11.92 -3.49 24.99
CA ALA A 156 11.93 -2.32 25.83
C ALA A 156 12.69 -1.16 25.17
N GLY A 157 12.02 0.00 25.02
CA GLY A 157 12.55 1.18 24.36
C GLY A 157 12.62 1.12 22.82
N LEU A 158 12.32 -0.03 22.20
CA LEU A 158 12.23 -0.14 20.74
C LEU A 158 10.82 0.19 20.23
N LEU A 159 9.78 -0.11 21.03
CA LEU A 159 8.38 0.21 20.72
C LEU A 159 7.99 1.63 21.10
N ASP A 160 8.69 2.27 22.02
CA ASP A 160 8.37 3.61 22.53
C ASP A 160 8.83 4.74 21.63
N ARG A 161 9.57 4.43 20.56
CA ARG A 161 9.92 5.45 19.57
C ARG A 161 8.66 5.78 18.78
N PRO A 162 8.27 7.08 18.73
CA PRO A 162 7.18 7.46 17.86
C PRO A 162 7.57 7.06 16.44
N LEU A 163 6.81 6.15 15.84
CA LEU A 163 6.81 5.96 14.40
C LEU A 163 6.29 7.32 13.88
N TYR A 164 7.20 8.18 13.45
CA TYR A 164 6.81 9.42 12.79
C TYR A 164 6.03 9.03 11.54
N HIS A 165 4.72 8.99 11.68
CA HIS A 165 3.81 9.03 10.55
C HIS A 165 3.99 10.42 9.92
N ASP A 166 4.91 10.55 9.00
CA ASP A 166 4.83 11.65 8.07
C ASP A 166 3.57 11.39 7.22
N ARG A 167 2.60 12.28 7.33
CA ARG A 167 1.35 12.23 6.56
C ARG A 167 1.57 12.26 5.04
N MET A 168 2.82 12.31 4.61
CA MET A 168 3.27 12.26 3.21
C MET A 168 3.91 10.93 2.78
N GLY A 169 3.87 9.88 3.61
CA GLY A 169 4.30 8.54 3.19
C GLY A 169 5.81 8.30 3.12
N ASP A 170 6.65 9.25 3.52
CA ASP A 170 8.09 9.08 3.61
C ASP A 170 8.50 8.81 5.06
N TYR A 171 8.92 7.58 5.34
CA TYR A 171 9.51 7.21 6.62
C TYR A 171 10.97 7.66 6.64
N HIS A 172 11.28 8.79 7.29
CA HIS A 172 12.65 9.16 7.63
C HIS A 172 13.02 8.51 8.96
N TYR A 173 13.96 7.57 8.92
CA TYR A 173 14.67 7.09 10.09
C TYR A 173 15.80 8.08 10.34
N ASP A 174 15.72 8.90 11.40
CA ASP A 174 16.90 9.59 11.92
C ASP A 174 17.80 8.56 12.61
N LEU A 175 19.03 8.47 12.11
CA LEU A 175 20.12 7.65 12.64
C LEU A 175 20.70 8.25 13.92
#